data_83f66504a514432a698d4c0d37b6b0b3
#
_entry.id   83f66504a514432a698d4c0d37b6b0b3
#
_cell.length_a   1.000
_cell.length_b   1.000
_cell.length_c   1.000
_cell.angle_alpha   90.00
_cell.angle_beta   90.00
_cell.angle_gamma   90.00
#
_symmetry.space_group_name_H-M   'P 1'
#
loop_
_entity.id
_entity.type
_entity.pdbx_description
1 polymer ?
#
loop_
_entity_poly.entity_id
_entity_poly.type
_entity_poly.pdbx_seq_one_letter_code
_entity_poly.pdbx_strand_id
1 'polypeptide(L)'
;MRVIVDGDAAMYKNDICQLTLNYQIEMFVYLDYAHLLKDAPYPVIECEIGKDSVDMRILSDLKKGDLLITQDYGLAALALGKGAYVLHISGLKITSQNIDELLLRRYIGAHQRKS
;
A
#
# COMPACT_ATOMS: atom_id res chain seq x y z
N MET A 1 -13.94 0.47 8.06
CA MET A 1 -12.51 0.40 7.68
C MET A 1 -12.28 -0.81 6.80
N ARG A 2 -11.58 -0.63 5.73
CA ARG A 2 -11.07 -1.72 4.90
C ARG A 2 -9.56 -1.67 4.92
N VAL A 3 -8.89 -2.81 4.75
CA VAL A 3 -7.44 -2.88 4.60
C VAL A 3 -7.11 -3.07 3.12
N ILE A 4 -6.42 -2.10 2.55
CA ILE A 4 -5.99 -2.09 1.15
C ILE A 4 -4.50 -2.38 1.13
N VAL A 5 -4.09 -3.44 0.44
CA VAL A 5 -2.70 -3.87 0.38
C VAL A 5 -2.16 -3.65 -1.02
N ASP A 6 -1.09 -2.84 -1.11
CA ASP A 6 -0.29 -2.72 -2.32
C ASP A 6 0.48 -4.03 -2.48
N GLY A 7 0.11 -4.81 -3.48
CA GLY A 7 0.59 -6.19 -3.62
C GLY A 7 2.09 -6.34 -3.80
N ASP A 8 2.74 -5.34 -4.41
CA ASP A 8 4.20 -5.36 -4.60
C ASP A 8 4.93 -5.23 -3.26
N ALA A 9 4.27 -4.65 -2.27
CA ALA A 9 4.85 -4.37 -0.96
C ALA A 9 4.63 -5.48 0.08
N ALA A 10 3.71 -6.40 -0.15
CA ALA A 10 3.21 -7.22 0.94
C ALA A 10 3.84 -8.61 0.99
N MET A 11 5.06 -8.72 1.54
CA MET A 11 5.64 -10.01 1.93
C MET A 11 4.79 -10.74 2.97
N TYR A 12 4.01 -10.00 3.75
CA TYR A 12 3.25 -10.53 4.89
C TYR A 12 1.75 -10.65 4.61
N LYS A 13 1.38 -10.90 3.34
CA LYS A 13 -0.04 -10.99 2.95
C LYS A 13 -0.83 -12.00 3.79
N ASN A 14 -0.24 -13.14 4.08
CA ASN A 14 -0.93 -14.18 4.86
C ASN A 14 -1.12 -13.75 6.31
N ASP A 15 -0.12 -13.10 6.91
CA ASP A 15 -0.22 -12.60 8.27
C ASP A 15 -1.26 -11.48 8.38
N ILE A 16 -1.29 -10.58 7.40
CA ILE A 16 -2.29 -9.51 7.31
C ILE A 16 -3.69 -10.12 7.17
N CYS A 17 -3.82 -11.12 6.30
CA CYS A 17 -5.09 -11.82 6.10
C CYS A 17 -5.60 -12.43 7.41
N GLN A 18 -4.73 -13.10 8.16
CA GLN A 18 -5.12 -13.70 9.43
C GLN A 18 -5.59 -12.65 10.44
N LEU A 19 -4.89 -11.52 10.52
CA LEU A 19 -5.28 -10.43 11.41
C LEU A 19 -6.63 -9.83 11.02
N THR A 20 -6.85 -9.58 9.73
CA THR A 20 -8.11 -9.00 9.26
C THR A 20 -9.29 -9.94 9.50
N LEU A 21 -9.08 -11.24 9.35
CA LEU A 21 -10.11 -12.24 9.66
C LEU A 21 -10.45 -12.24 11.16
N ASN A 22 -9.44 -12.16 12.02
CA ASN A 22 -9.64 -12.14 13.48
C ASN A 22 -10.46 -10.94 13.94
N TYR A 23 -10.28 -9.79 13.27
CA TYR A 23 -10.98 -8.55 13.61
C TYR A 23 -12.20 -8.29 12.72
N GLN A 24 -12.54 -9.22 11.84
CA GLN A 24 -13.68 -9.10 10.92
C GLN A 24 -13.59 -7.85 10.04
N ILE A 25 -12.41 -7.56 9.53
CA ILE A 25 -12.13 -6.43 8.63
C ILE A 25 -11.92 -6.98 7.22
N GLU A 26 -12.50 -6.32 6.22
CA GLU A 26 -12.27 -6.67 4.82
C GLU A 26 -10.85 -6.31 4.40
N MET A 27 -10.24 -7.20 3.62
CA MET A 27 -8.90 -7.02 3.07
C MET A 27 -8.96 -7.19 1.56
N PHE A 28 -8.29 -6.29 0.83
CA PHE A 28 -8.17 -6.37 -0.63
C PHE A 28 -6.72 -6.19 -1.02
N VAL A 29 -6.17 -7.10 -1.83
CA VAL A 29 -4.81 -7.01 -2.34
C VAL A 29 -4.86 -6.57 -3.81
N TYR A 30 -4.13 -5.52 -4.15
CA TYR A 30 -4.07 -4.99 -5.52
C TYR A 30 -2.79 -5.45 -6.19
N LEU A 31 -2.92 -6.19 -7.28
CA LEU A 31 -1.81 -6.74 -8.05
C LEU A 31 -2.01 -6.48 -9.54
N ASP A 32 -0.91 -6.37 -10.29
CA ASP A 32 -1.00 -6.39 -11.74
C ASP A 32 -1.10 -7.85 -12.25
N TYR A 33 -1.43 -8.00 -13.53
CA TYR A 33 -1.60 -9.33 -14.13
C TYR A 33 -0.32 -10.17 -14.11
N ALA A 34 0.85 -9.54 -14.09
CA ALA A 34 2.12 -10.25 -14.07
C ALA A 34 2.40 -10.94 -12.74
N HIS A 35 1.73 -10.52 -11.66
CA HIS A 35 1.95 -11.00 -10.31
C HIS A 35 0.71 -11.68 -9.72
N LEU A 36 -0.21 -12.17 -10.55
CA LEU A 36 -1.42 -12.83 -10.09
C LEU A 36 -1.11 -14.05 -9.23
N LEU A 37 -1.80 -14.12 -8.11
CA LEU A 37 -1.74 -15.25 -7.18
C LEU A 37 -2.95 -16.16 -7.41
N LYS A 38 -2.70 -17.45 -7.60
CA LYS A 38 -3.76 -18.45 -7.68
C LYS A 38 -4.19 -18.84 -6.27
N ASP A 39 -5.50 -19.01 -6.10
CA ASP A 39 -6.08 -19.55 -4.85
C ASP A 39 -5.74 -18.72 -3.61
N ALA A 40 -5.65 -17.40 -3.75
CA ALA A 40 -5.41 -16.53 -2.62
C ALA A 40 -6.60 -16.58 -1.63
N PRO A 41 -6.34 -16.64 -0.31
CA PRO A 41 -7.41 -16.67 0.70
C PRO A 41 -8.04 -15.30 0.96
N TYR A 42 -7.73 -14.30 0.16
CA TYR A 42 -8.22 -12.93 0.25
C TYR A 42 -8.61 -12.43 -1.15
N PRO A 43 -9.53 -11.46 -1.24
CA PRO A 43 -9.85 -10.86 -2.54
C PRO A 43 -8.64 -10.18 -3.18
N VAL A 44 -8.42 -10.45 -4.45
CA VAL A 44 -7.36 -9.85 -5.26
C VAL A 44 -8.02 -8.97 -6.32
N ILE A 45 -7.61 -7.70 -6.38
CA ILE A 45 -8.04 -6.77 -7.41
C ILE A 45 -6.97 -6.75 -8.48
N GLU A 46 -7.33 -7.22 -9.67
CA GLU A 46 -6.43 -7.31 -10.81
C GLU A 46 -6.32 -5.94 -11.49
N CYS A 47 -5.10 -5.47 -11.66
CA CYS A 47 -4.81 -4.21 -12.33
C CYS A 47 -4.08 -4.47 -13.63
N GLU A 48 -4.15 -3.53 -14.56
CA GLU A 48 -3.42 -3.63 -15.81
C GLU A 48 -1.92 -3.66 -15.58
N ILE A 49 -1.18 -4.37 -16.45
CA ILE A 49 0.28 -4.34 -16.44
C ILE A 49 0.72 -2.97 -16.92
N GLY A 50 1.58 -2.32 -16.16
CA GLY A 50 2.11 -1.02 -16.48
C GLY A 50 2.56 -0.28 -15.25
N LYS A 51 3.45 0.68 -15.46
CA LYS A 51 3.95 1.52 -14.41
C LYS A 51 2.80 2.31 -13.80
N ASP A 52 2.72 2.33 -12.49
CA ASP A 52 1.75 3.08 -11.70
C ASP A 52 0.29 2.62 -11.83
N SER A 53 -0.02 1.55 -12.57
CA SER A 53 -1.40 1.08 -12.73
C SER A 53 -2.01 0.64 -11.41
N VAL A 54 -1.25 -0.06 -10.58
CA VAL A 54 -1.71 -0.51 -9.25
C VAL A 54 -1.95 0.70 -8.35
N ASP A 55 -1.02 1.65 -8.31
CA ASP A 55 -1.11 2.87 -7.51
C ASP A 55 -2.34 3.68 -7.87
N MET A 56 -2.58 3.89 -9.15
CA MET A 56 -3.73 4.65 -9.65
C MET A 56 -5.05 3.97 -9.28
N ARG A 57 -5.12 2.64 -9.38
CA ARG A 57 -6.32 1.90 -9.02
C ARG A 57 -6.58 1.97 -7.52
N ILE A 58 -5.53 1.83 -6.71
CA ILE A 58 -5.64 1.97 -5.25
C ILE A 58 -6.19 3.36 -4.90
N LEU A 59 -5.61 4.41 -5.45
CA LEU A 59 -6.06 5.79 -5.18
C LEU A 59 -7.50 6.03 -5.61
N SER A 60 -7.90 5.44 -6.74
CA SER A 60 -9.27 5.56 -7.22
C SER A 60 -10.27 4.89 -6.26
N ASP A 61 -9.92 3.74 -5.72
CA ASP A 61 -10.83 2.94 -4.88
C ASP A 61 -10.78 3.33 -3.39
N LEU A 62 -9.70 3.96 -2.95
CA LEU A 62 -9.44 4.28 -1.55
C LEU A 62 -10.45 5.29 -1.00
N LYS A 63 -10.95 5.01 0.20
CA LYS A 63 -11.92 5.86 0.88
C LYS A 63 -11.37 6.35 2.22
N LYS A 64 -11.90 7.48 2.67
CA LYS A 64 -11.58 8.00 4.01
C LYS A 64 -11.80 6.92 5.07
N GLY A 65 -10.82 6.74 5.94
CA GLY A 65 -10.87 5.75 7.01
C GLY A 65 -10.35 4.38 6.64
N ASP A 66 -10.04 4.12 5.36
CA ASP A 66 -9.36 2.88 4.96
C ASP A 66 -7.92 2.88 5.45
N LEU A 67 -7.36 1.69 5.64
CA LEU A 67 -5.94 1.52 5.95
C LEU A 67 -5.21 1.01 4.70
N LEU A 68 -4.23 1.77 4.23
CA LEU A 68 -3.36 1.36 3.13
C LEU A 68 -2.04 0.82 3.70
N ILE A 69 -1.64 -0.36 3.23
CA ILE A 69 -0.33 -0.94 3.54
C ILE A 69 0.51 -0.89 2.26
N THR A 70 1.61 -0.17 2.30
CA THR A 70 2.48 0.05 1.14
C THR A 70 3.91 0.34 1.58
N GLN A 71 4.87 0.17 0.68
CA GLN A 71 6.23 0.67 0.86
C GLN A 71 6.52 1.90 0.00
N ASP A 72 5.54 2.37 -0.78
CA ASP A 72 5.68 3.52 -1.66
C ASP A 72 5.28 4.81 -0.93
N TYR A 73 6.26 5.65 -0.61
CA TYR A 73 6.00 6.91 0.11
C TYR A 73 5.21 7.92 -0.72
N GLY A 74 5.36 7.91 -2.04
CA GLY A 74 4.57 8.78 -2.91
C GLY A 74 3.09 8.43 -2.86
N LEU A 75 2.77 7.13 -2.97
CA LEU A 75 1.40 6.64 -2.81
C LEU A 75 0.87 6.95 -1.42
N ALA A 76 1.70 6.76 -0.39
CA ALA A 76 1.33 7.05 0.99
C ALA A 76 0.90 8.52 1.17
N ALA A 77 1.66 9.45 0.61
CA ALA A 77 1.33 10.88 0.70
C ALA A 77 -0.04 11.19 0.09
N LEU A 78 -0.33 10.62 -1.08
CA LEU A 78 -1.61 10.81 -1.75
C LEU A 78 -2.76 10.18 -0.97
N ALA A 79 -2.52 9.02 -0.39
CA ALA A 79 -3.50 8.31 0.45
C ALA A 79 -3.86 9.12 1.70
N LEU A 80 -2.87 9.70 2.35
CA LEU A 80 -3.10 10.59 3.50
C LEU A 80 -3.98 11.77 3.11
N GLY A 81 -3.77 12.33 1.92
CA GLY A 81 -4.60 13.43 1.39
C GLY A 81 -6.06 13.04 1.20
N LYS A 82 -6.36 11.77 1.01
CA LYS A 82 -7.73 11.24 0.91
C LYS A 82 -8.34 10.90 2.27
N GLY A 83 -7.60 11.07 3.35
CA GLY A 83 -8.08 10.74 4.69
C GLY A 83 -7.93 9.27 5.07
N ALA A 84 -7.12 8.53 4.35
CA ALA A 84 -6.79 7.14 4.71
C ALA A 84 -5.68 7.11 5.77
N TYR A 85 -5.61 6.00 6.49
CA TYR A 85 -4.46 5.68 7.34
C TYR A 85 -3.45 4.91 6.50
N VAL A 86 -2.15 5.07 6.80
CA VAL A 86 -1.10 4.40 6.04
C VAL A 86 -0.12 3.72 6.98
N LEU A 87 0.22 2.48 6.64
CA LEU A 87 1.22 1.70 7.35
C LEU A 87 2.26 1.21 6.34
N HIS A 88 3.53 1.47 6.64
CA HIS A 88 4.63 0.89 5.87
C HIS A 88 4.77 -0.59 6.21
N ILE A 89 5.25 -1.39 5.27
CA ILE A 89 5.44 -2.83 5.49
C ILE A 89 6.40 -3.15 6.65
N SER A 90 7.25 -2.21 7.02
CA SER A 90 8.16 -2.34 8.18
C SER A 90 7.45 -2.21 9.53
N GLY A 91 6.17 -1.84 9.53
CA GLY A 91 5.42 -1.51 10.73
C GLY A 91 5.41 -0.03 11.09
N LEU A 92 6.13 0.79 10.33
CA LEU A 92 6.14 2.24 10.57
C LEU A 92 4.80 2.86 10.18
N LYS A 93 4.19 3.58 11.10
CA LYS A 93 2.99 4.34 10.84
C LYS A 93 3.34 5.62 10.09
N ILE A 94 2.79 5.78 8.89
CA ILE A 94 3.02 6.99 8.08
C ILE A 94 1.89 7.98 8.34
N THR A 95 2.26 9.21 8.69
CA THR A 95 1.33 10.26 9.08
C THR A 95 1.68 11.56 8.38
N SER A 96 0.80 12.55 8.49
CA SER A 96 1.07 13.90 7.97
C SER A 96 2.26 14.56 8.66
N GLN A 97 2.64 14.10 9.87
CA GLN A 97 3.78 14.64 10.61
C GLN A 97 5.13 14.09 10.12
N ASN A 98 5.18 12.87 9.56
CA ASN A 98 6.44 12.25 9.16
C ASN A 98 6.61 12.07 7.65
N ILE A 99 5.56 12.24 6.86
CA ILE A 99 5.61 11.93 5.42
C ILE A 99 6.63 12.81 4.67
N ASP A 100 6.70 14.08 4.99
CA ASP A 100 7.62 14.99 4.30
C ASP A 100 9.07 14.62 4.55
N GLU A 101 9.40 14.25 5.78
CA GLU A 101 10.74 13.79 6.14
C GLU A 101 11.09 12.48 5.41
N LEU A 102 10.15 11.55 5.34
CA LEU A 102 10.35 10.27 4.66
C LEU A 102 10.59 10.46 3.17
N LEU A 103 9.83 11.35 2.52
CA LEU A 103 10.02 11.69 1.12
C LEU A 103 11.37 12.36 0.88
N LEU A 104 11.77 13.26 1.76
CA LEU A 104 13.06 13.95 1.66
C LEU A 104 14.23 12.97 1.80
N ARG A 105 14.18 12.06 2.74
CA ARG A 105 15.20 11.02 2.92
C ARG A 105 15.35 10.16 1.66
N ARG A 106 14.25 9.78 1.06
CA ARG A 106 14.24 9.02 -0.19
C ARG A 106 14.92 9.80 -1.32
N TYR A 107 14.61 11.09 -1.45
CA TYR A 107 15.20 11.97 -2.46
C TYR A 107 16.71 12.11 -2.26
N ILE A 108 17.16 12.38 -1.05
CA ILE A 108 18.59 12.50 -0.72
C ILE A 108 19.31 11.20 -1.01
N GLY A 109 18.75 10.05 -0.57
CA GLY A 109 19.34 8.73 -0.82
C GLY A 109 19.51 8.45 -2.31
N ALA A 110 18.50 8.78 -3.13
CA ALA A 110 18.57 8.59 -4.58
C ALA A 110 19.67 9.47 -5.20
N HIS A 111 19.82 10.72 -4.76
CA HIS A 111 20.88 11.61 -5.23
C HIS A 111 22.28 11.13 -4.85
N GLN A 112 22.46 10.66 -3.63
CA GLN A 112 23.73 10.14 -3.17
C GLN A 112 24.15 8.90 -3.96
N ARG A 113 23.20 8.05 -4.34
CA ARG A 113 23.49 6.83 -5.12
C ARG A 113 23.88 7.14 -6.56
N LYS A 114 23.52 8.29 -7.09
CA LYS A 114 23.83 8.69 -8.47
C LYS A 114 25.16 9.39 -8.64
N SER A 115 25.78 9.83 -7.55
CA SER A 115 27.04 10.58 -7.61
C SER A 115 28.29 9.70 -7.50
#